data_f9b16628d03068aa8f8b20843de6530e
#
_entry.id   f9b16628d03068aa8f8b20843de6530e
#
_cell.length_a   1.000
_cell.length_b   1.000
_cell.length_c   1.000
_cell.angle_alpha   90.00
_cell.angle_beta   90.00
_cell.angle_gamma   90.00
#
_symmetry.space_group_name_H-M   'P 1'
#
loop_
_entity.id
_entity.type
_entity.pdbx_description
1 polymer ?
#
loop_
_entity_poly.entity_id
_entity_poly.type
_entity_poly.pdbx_seq_one_letter_code
_entity_poly.pdbx_strand_id
1 'polypeptide(L)'
;ANVTGNPILIKFASALNPGSSNPWPYALTFFALILGFSYFYASLTINPIDVASNLKKGGVAIPGVRPGSKTTNYLTGIQNRLTLLGGLFLGSVAIIPAAVERATNVQTFQGLGATSLLILVGVAIDTAKQVQTYVISQRYEGLVNN
;
A
#
# COMPACT_ATOMS: atom_id res chain seq x y z
N ALA A 1 23.38 21.33 8.60
CA ALA A 1 22.86 22.30 9.58
C ALA A 1 22.89 21.66 10.97
N ASN A 2 23.91 22.05 11.75
CA ASN A 2 24.08 21.66 13.15
C ASN A 2 23.12 22.50 14.00
N VAL A 3 21.89 22.08 14.18
CA VAL A 3 20.90 22.90 14.89
C VAL A 3 20.76 22.52 16.37
N THR A 4 21.29 21.40 16.80
CA THR A 4 21.21 21.03 18.23
C THR A 4 22.35 20.07 18.57
N GLY A 5 23.24 20.49 19.49
CA GLY A 5 24.37 19.70 19.98
C GLY A 5 24.00 18.47 20.82
N ASN A 6 22.81 17.88 20.61
CA ASN A 6 22.41 16.66 21.28
C ASN A 6 22.97 15.44 20.53
N PRO A 7 23.86 14.67 21.17
CA PRO A 7 24.49 13.50 20.54
C PRO A 7 23.48 12.45 20.07
N ILE A 8 22.29 12.40 20.67
CA ILE A 8 21.21 11.51 20.29
C ILE A 8 20.61 11.93 18.94
N LEU A 9 20.38 13.22 18.73
CA LEU A 9 19.84 13.74 17.47
C LEU A 9 20.82 13.58 16.31
N ILE A 10 22.11 13.71 16.58
CA ILE A 10 23.17 13.49 15.58
C ILE A 10 23.23 12.02 15.19
N LYS A 11 23.14 11.10 16.15
CA LYS A 11 23.08 9.66 15.88
C LYS A 11 21.81 9.27 15.11
N PHE A 12 20.67 9.85 15.44
CA PHE A 12 19.43 9.65 14.69
C PHE A 12 19.52 10.20 13.25
N ALA A 13 20.03 11.40 13.10
CA ALA A 13 20.21 12.02 11.78
C ALA A 13 21.22 11.24 10.91
N SER A 14 22.29 10.72 11.50
CA SER A 14 23.25 9.89 10.76
C SER A 14 22.69 8.50 10.42
N ALA A 15 21.84 7.93 11.28
CA ALA A 15 21.18 6.65 11.02
C ALA A 15 20.09 6.76 9.93
N LEU A 16 19.45 7.92 9.83
CA LEU A 16 18.43 8.23 8.81
C LEU A 16 19.00 8.74 7.49
N ASN A 17 20.32 8.88 7.40
CA ASN A 17 20.96 9.31 6.16
C ASN A 17 21.05 8.14 5.17
N PRO A 18 20.42 8.22 4.00
CA PRO A 18 20.48 7.16 2.98
C PRO A 18 21.89 6.89 2.46
N GLY A 19 22.81 7.84 2.62
CA GLY A 19 24.25 7.74 2.25
C GLY A 19 25.15 7.16 3.36
N SER A 20 24.62 6.72 4.50
CA SER A 20 25.42 6.15 5.58
C SER A 20 25.92 4.75 5.22
N SER A 21 27.09 4.39 5.82
CA SER A 21 27.71 3.07 5.62
C SER A 21 26.80 1.89 5.97
N ASN A 22 25.82 2.10 6.84
CA ASN A 22 24.81 1.12 7.23
C ASN A 22 23.39 1.55 6.78
N PRO A 23 22.84 0.94 5.73
CA PRO A 23 21.50 1.26 5.21
C PRO A 23 20.34 0.70 6.03
N TRP A 24 20.62 -0.29 6.86
CA TRP A 24 19.61 -1.03 7.60
C TRP A 24 18.71 -0.17 8.50
N PRO A 25 19.24 0.77 9.32
CA PRO A 25 18.39 1.59 10.17
C PRO A 25 17.48 2.51 9.37
N TYR A 26 17.95 3.04 8.24
CA TYR A 26 17.13 3.83 7.33
C TYR A 26 16.00 2.98 6.72
N ALA A 27 16.33 1.81 6.19
CA ALA A 27 15.36 0.91 5.58
C ALA A 27 14.28 0.44 6.59
N LEU A 28 14.70 0.08 7.81
CA LEU A 28 13.77 -0.31 8.88
C LEU A 28 12.85 0.82 9.31
N THR A 29 13.38 2.02 9.48
CA THR A 29 12.58 3.21 9.86
C THR A 29 11.58 3.54 8.76
N PHE A 30 12.00 3.52 7.51
CA PHE A 30 11.15 3.77 6.35
C PHE A 30 10.04 2.73 6.23
N PHE A 31 10.39 1.46 6.39
CA PHE A 31 9.43 0.35 6.40
C PHE A 31 8.40 0.48 7.53
N ALA A 32 8.85 0.80 8.75
CA ALA A 32 7.98 1.01 9.90
C ALA A 32 7.02 2.20 9.69
N LEU A 33 7.50 3.29 9.09
CA LEU A 33 6.67 4.43 8.73
C LEU A 33 5.61 4.05 7.69
N ILE A 34 5.96 3.30 6.65
CA ILE A 34 5.01 2.83 5.64
C ILE A 34 3.92 1.98 6.29
N LEU A 35 4.28 1.04 7.15
CA LEU A 35 3.32 0.23 7.89
C LEU A 35 2.41 1.08 8.77
N GLY A 36 2.99 2.00 9.55
CA GLY A 36 2.23 2.90 10.42
C GLY A 36 1.24 3.76 9.65
N PHE A 37 1.67 4.37 8.57
CA PHE A 37 0.79 5.15 7.70
C PHE A 37 -0.28 4.29 7.01
N SER A 38 0.05 3.09 6.56
CA SER A 38 -0.91 2.16 5.96
C SER A 38 -2.03 1.81 6.94
N TYR A 39 -1.69 1.51 8.19
CA TYR A 39 -2.69 1.27 9.23
C TYR A 39 -3.53 2.50 9.54
N PHE A 40 -2.90 3.67 9.63
CA PHE A 40 -3.60 4.92 9.89
C PHE A 40 -4.61 5.25 8.77
N TYR A 41 -4.18 5.16 7.51
CA TYR A 41 -5.06 5.40 6.35
C TYR A 41 -6.17 4.37 6.25
N ALA A 42 -5.88 3.10 6.44
CA ALA A 42 -6.88 2.04 6.40
C ALA A 42 -7.97 2.25 7.48
N SER A 43 -7.57 2.68 8.67
CA SER A 43 -8.50 3.00 9.77
C SER A 43 -9.41 4.19 9.46
N LEU A 44 -8.90 5.20 8.74
CA LEU A 44 -9.70 6.38 8.36
C LEU A 44 -10.60 6.14 7.15
N THR A 45 -10.13 5.35 6.18
CA THR A 45 -10.81 5.18 4.88
C THR A 45 -11.98 4.21 5.00
N ILE A 46 -11.82 3.15 5.75
CA ILE A 46 -12.86 2.12 5.92
C ILE A 46 -13.17 1.98 7.41
N ASN A 47 -14.34 2.43 7.80
CA ASN A 47 -14.87 2.19 9.13
C ASN A 47 -15.72 0.90 9.10
N PRO A 48 -15.24 -0.21 9.68
CA PRO A 48 -15.99 -1.47 9.66
C PRO A 48 -17.36 -1.40 10.33
N ILE A 49 -17.53 -0.47 11.27
CA ILE A 49 -18.78 -0.25 11.97
C ILE A 49 -19.83 0.34 11.03
N ASP A 50 -19.44 1.36 10.27
CA ASP A 50 -20.34 2.01 9.31
C ASP A 50 -20.72 1.08 8.17
N VAL A 51 -19.76 0.31 7.67
CA VAL A 51 -20.00 -0.71 6.63
C VAL A 51 -20.96 -1.77 7.13
N ALA A 52 -20.74 -2.31 8.33
CA ALA A 52 -21.63 -3.32 8.92
C ALA A 52 -23.03 -2.76 9.19
N SER A 53 -23.14 -1.51 9.61
CA SER A 53 -24.41 -0.81 9.80
C SER A 53 -25.18 -0.63 8.51
N ASN A 54 -24.49 -0.20 7.45
CA ASN A 54 -25.08 -0.02 6.13
C ASN A 54 -25.54 -1.34 5.51
N LEU A 55 -24.75 -2.40 5.65
CA LEU A 55 -25.14 -3.76 5.25
C LEU A 55 -26.42 -4.21 5.97
N LYS A 56 -26.48 -3.98 7.29
CA LYS A 56 -27.67 -4.34 8.09
C LYS A 56 -28.91 -3.54 7.64
N LYS A 57 -28.76 -2.23 7.39
CA LYS A 57 -29.86 -1.37 6.91
C LYS A 57 -30.32 -1.77 5.50
N GLY A 58 -29.40 -2.20 4.65
CA GLY A 58 -29.69 -2.67 3.29
C GLY A 58 -30.25 -4.09 3.23
N GLY A 59 -30.43 -4.77 4.36
CA GLY A 59 -30.92 -6.16 4.39
C GLY A 59 -29.93 -7.17 3.80
N VAL A 60 -28.67 -6.78 3.58
CA VAL A 60 -27.61 -7.62 3.02
C VAL A 60 -26.83 -8.26 4.17
N ALA A 61 -26.62 -9.55 4.10
CA ALA A 61 -25.83 -10.30 5.08
C ALA A 61 -24.66 -11.02 4.39
N ILE A 62 -23.53 -11.10 5.09
CA ILE A 62 -22.40 -11.92 4.65
C ILE A 62 -22.75 -13.39 4.92
N PRO A 63 -22.65 -14.29 3.94
CA PRO A 63 -22.93 -15.72 4.17
C PRO A 63 -22.12 -16.27 5.35
N GLY A 64 -22.84 -16.88 6.31
CA GLY A 64 -22.23 -17.46 7.50
C GLY A 64 -21.92 -16.50 8.65
N VAL A 65 -22.15 -15.19 8.49
CA VAL A 65 -21.91 -14.19 9.53
C VAL A 65 -23.21 -13.48 9.90
N ARG A 66 -23.56 -13.49 11.20
CA ARG A 66 -24.77 -12.79 11.69
C ARG A 66 -24.62 -11.27 11.55
N PRO A 67 -25.65 -10.57 11.04
CA PRO A 67 -25.64 -9.12 10.95
C PRO A 67 -25.42 -8.45 12.31
N GLY A 68 -24.61 -7.37 12.34
CA GLY A 68 -24.33 -6.59 13.55
C GLY A 68 -22.87 -6.70 14.00
N SER A 69 -22.64 -6.84 15.30
CA SER A 69 -21.28 -6.82 15.88
C SER A 69 -20.35 -7.94 15.34
N LYS A 70 -20.90 -9.10 14.99
CA LYS A 70 -20.12 -10.18 14.38
C LYS A 70 -19.61 -9.80 12.99
N THR A 71 -20.42 -9.10 12.21
CA THR A 71 -20.02 -8.56 10.89
C THR A 71 -18.91 -7.53 11.04
N THR A 72 -19.02 -6.63 12.03
CA THR A 72 -17.96 -5.64 12.32
C THR A 72 -16.64 -6.32 12.66
N ASN A 73 -16.65 -7.29 13.56
CA ASN A 73 -15.44 -8.02 13.96
C ASN A 73 -14.81 -8.79 12.79
N TYR A 74 -15.64 -9.39 11.95
CA TYR A 74 -15.18 -10.09 10.74
C TYR A 74 -14.52 -9.13 9.76
N LEU A 75 -15.16 -8.00 9.46
CA LEU A 75 -14.61 -6.96 8.57
C LEU A 75 -13.32 -6.36 9.13
N THR A 76 -13.26 -6.09 10.44
CA THR A 76 -12.04 -5.60 11.09
C THR A 76 -10.90 -6.61 10.97
N GLY A 77 -11.19 -7.90 11.15
CA GLY A 77 -10.18 -8.95 10.99
C GLY A 77 -9.63 -9.03 9.55
N ILE A 78 -10.50 -8.94 8.55
CA ILE A 78 -10.10 -8.90 7.14
C ILE A 78 -9.28 -7.64 6.85
N GLN A 79 -9.76 -6.48 7.28
CA GLN A 79 -9.08 -5.20 7.06
C GLN A 79 -7.66 -5.22 7.63
N ASN A 80 -7.48 -5.68 8.85
CA ASN A 80 -6.18 -5.77 9.48
C ASN A 80 -5.22 -6.68 8.71
N ARG A 81 -5.69 -7.83 8.25
CA ARG A 81 -4.89 -8.76 7.45
C ARG A 81 -4.52 -8.18 6.09
N LEU A 82 -5.47 -7.55 5.40
CA LEU A 82 -5.22 -6.90 4.12
C LEU A 82 -4.28 -5.71 4.25
N THR A 83 -4.44 -4.91 5.31
CA THR A 83 -3.55 -3.77 5.58
C THR A 83 -2.13 -4.23 5.87
N LEU A 84 -1.97 -5.30 6.63
CA LEU A 84 -0.66 -5.88 6.94
C LEU A 84 0.01 -6.42 5.67
N LEU A 85 -0.71 -7.20 4.86
CA LEU A 85 -0.18 -7.74 3.60
C LEU A 85 0.15 -6.62 2.61
N GLY A 86 -0.75 -5.64 2.46
CA GLY A 86 -0.55 -4.48 1.60
C GLY A 86 0.62 -3.62 2.06
N GLY A 87 0.75 -3.38 3.37
CA GLY A 87 1.87 -2.63 3.95
C GLY A 87 3.21 -3.35 3.77
N LEU A 88 3.24 -4.67 3.96
CA LEU A 88 4.43 -5.49 3.68
C LEU A 88 4.84 -5.42 2.20
N PHE A 89 3.86 -5.53 1.31
CA PHE A 89 4.10 -5.44 -0.13
C PHE A 89 4.63 -4.06 -0.52
N LEU A 90 3.97 -2.98 -0.09
CA LEU A 90 4.39 -1.61 -0.37
C LEU A 90 5.76 -1.30 0.22
N GLY A 91 6.02 -1.75 1.45
CA GLY A 91 7.33 -1.61 2.08
C GLY A 91 8.43 -2.33 1.31
N SER A 92 8.16 -3.55 0.83
CA SER A 92 9.10 -4.30 0.00
C SER A 92 9.40 -3.59 -1.32
N VAL A 93 8.36 -3.12 -2.01
CA VAL A 93 8.49 -2.39 -3.28
C VAL A 93 9.27 -1.07 -3.08
N ALA A 94 9.07 -0.39 -1.95
CA ALA A 94 9.79 0.85 -1.64
C ALA A 94 11.30 0.65 -1.39
N ILE A 95 11.71 -0.54 -0.92
CA ILE A 95 13.11 -0.86 -0.64
C ILE A 95 13.86 -1.32 -1.90
N ILE A 96 13.17 -1.95 -2.86
CA ILE A 96 13.78 -2.50 -4.08
C ILE A 96 14.64 -1.48 -4.84
N PRO A 97 14.18 -0.24 -5.12
CA PRO A 97 15.00 0.73 -5.82
C PRO A 97 16.29 1.06 -5.10
N ALA A 98 16.24 1.23 -3.79
CA ALA A 98 17.42 1.50 -2.98
C ALA A 98 18.43 0.34 -2.99
N ALA A 99 17.94 -0.89 -3.04
CA ALA A 99 18.77 -2.09 -3.16
C ALA A 99 19.43 -2.18 -4.55
N VAL A 100 18.67 -1.92 -5.61
CA VAL A 100 19.17 -1.91 -6.99
C VAL A 100 20.21 -0.82 -7.21
N GLU A 101 19.98 0.37 -6.69
CA GLU A 101 20.88 1.52 -6.77
C GLU A 101 22.25 1.21 -6.17
N ARG A 102 22.27 0.51 -5.05
CA ARG A 102 23.51 0.05 -4.40
C ARG A 102 24.21 -1.06 -5.16
N ALA A 103 23.46 -2.01 -5.72
CA ALA A 103 24.02 -3.10 -6.48
C ALA A 103 24.63 -2.63 -7.82
N THR A 104 24.05 -1.59 -8.42
CA THR A 104 24.46 -1.08 -9.73
C THR A 104 25.38 0.14 -9.66
N ASN A 105 25.54 0.77 -8.48
CA ASN A 105 26.26 2.05 -8.31
C ASN A 105 25.75 3.19 -9.20
N VAL A 106 24.51 3.12 -9.66
CA VAL A 106 23.89 4.13 -10.53
C VAL A 106 22.99 5.02 -9.70
N GLN A 107 23.41 6.25 -9.46
CA GLN A 107 22.67 7.24 -8.64
C GLN A 107 21.49 7.90 -9.37
N THR A 108 21.17 7.48 -10.56
CA THR A 108 20.15 8.12 -11.42
C THR A 108 18.72 7.91 -10.90
N PHE A 109 18.50 6.95 -10.01
CA PHE A 109 17.17 6.62 -9.49
C PHE A 109 16.82 7.34 -8.17
N GLN A 110 17.70 8.22 -7.66
CA GLN A 110 17.43 8.96 -6.43
C GLN A 110 16.24 9.92 -6.60
N GLY A 111 15.14 9.55 -6.03
CA GLY A 111 13.96 10.41 -5.83
C GLY A 111 12.86 10.33 -6.89
N LEU A 112 13.10 9.85 -8.10
CA LEU A 112 12.09 9.78 -9.16
C LEU A 112 11.73 8.35 -9.60
N GLY A 113 12.63 7.38 -9.40
CA GLY A 113 12.52 6.05 -10.00
C GLY A 113 11.38 5.19 -9.45
N ALA A 114 11.25 5.08 -8.13
CA ALA A 114 10.29 4.17 -7.51
C ALA A 114 8.84 4.62 -7.71
N THR A 115 8.56 5.90 -7.47
CA THR A 115 7.21 6.46 -7.59
C THR A 115 6.77 6.47 -9.05
N SER A 116 7.64 6.87 -9.97
CA SER A 116 7.36 6.88 -11.40
C SER A 116 7.14 5.46 -11.95
N LEU A 117 7.91 4.48 -11.49
CA LEU A 117 7.76 3.09 -11.88
C LEU A 117 6.43 2.50 -11.39
N LEU A 118 6.05 2.78 -10.14
CA LEU A 118 4.77 2.36 -9.56
C LEU A 118 3.59 2.95 -10.32
N ILE A 119 3.64 4.24 -10.66
CA ILE A 119 2.61 4.92 -11.43
C ILE A 119 2.52 4.31 -12.83
N LEU A 120 3.64 4.09 -13.50
CA LEU A 120 3.69 3.50 -14.83
C LEU A 120 3.09 2.09 -14.85
N VAL A 121 3.48 1.24 -13.90
CA VAL A 121 2.95 -0.13 -13.77
C VAL A 121 1.47 -0.11 -13.43
N GLY A 122 1.04 0.76 -12.50
CA GLY A 122 -0.36 0.94 -12.14
C GLY A 122 -1.22 1.34 -13.32
N VAL A 123 -0.79 2.33 -14.10
CA VAL A 123 -1.48 2.77 -15.32
C VAL A 123 -1.51 1.68 -16.38
N ALA A 124 -0.42 0.95 -16.57
CA ALA A 124 -0.36 -0.15 -17.53
C ALA A 124 -1.34 -1.28 -17.18
N ILE A 125 -1.41 -1.67 -15.90
CA ILE A 125 -2.36 -2.69 -15.42
C ILE A 125 -3.80 -2.21 -15.56
N ASP A 126 -4.09 -0.96 -15.20
CA ASP A 126 -5.43 -0.38 -15.30
C ASP A 126 -5.89 -0.31 -16.77
N THR A 127 -5.01 0.13 -17.66
CA THR A 127 -5.26 0.15 -19.11
C THR A 127 -5.51 -1.26 -19.65
N ALA A 128 -4.71 -2.25 -19.25
CA ALA A 128 -4.91 -3.64 -19.66
C ALA A 128 -6.28 -4.18 -19.19
N LYS A 129 -6.69 -3.87 -17.96
CA LYS A 129 -8.02 -4.25 -17.45
C LYS A 129 -9.16 -3.59 -18.22
N GLN A 130 -9.03 -2.31 -18.55
CA GLN A 130 -10.03 -1.58 -19.34
C GLN A 130 -10.17 -2.19 -20.73
N VAL A 131 -9.06 -2.51 -21.39
CA VAL A 131 -9.07 -3.17 -22.71
C VAL A 131 -9.73 -4.54 -22.63
N GLN A 132 -9.41 -5.35 -21.62
CA GLN A 132 -10.06 -6.65 -21.42
C GLN A 132 -11.56 -6.51 -21.22
N THR A 133 -12.00 -5.57 -20.41
CA THR A 133 -13.43 -5.31 -20.17
C THR A 133 -14.13 -4.89 -21.46
N TYR A 134 -13.50 -4.05 -22.26
CA TYR A 134 -14.03 -3.59 -23.54
C TYR A 134 -14.18 -4.75 -24.54
N VAL A 135 -13.17 -5.60 -24.66
CA VAL A 135 -13.20 -6.77 -25.56
C VAL A 135 -14.29 -7.77 -25.15
N ILE A 136 -14.45 -7.99 -23.83
CA ILE A 136 -15.50 -8.87 -23.29
C ILE A 136 -16.89 -8.29 -23.60
N SER A 137 -17.08 -6.98 -23.41
CA SER A 137 -18.34 -6.30 -23.71
C SER A 137 -18.73 -6.43 -25.18
N GLN A 138 -17.80 -6.21 -26.09
CA GLN A 138 -18.03 -6.40 -27.54
C GLN A 138 -18.39 -7.84 -27.94
N ARG A 139 -17.81 -8.82 -27.25
CA ARG A 139 -18.16 -10.23 -27.49
C ARG A 139 -19.60 -10.54 -27.09
N TYR A 140 -20.07 -9.97 -25.99
CA TYR A 140 -21.45 -10.15 -25.56
C TYR A 140 -22.45 -9.45 -26.47
N GLU A 141 -22.16 -8.25 -26.96
CA GLU A 141 -23.01 -7.56 -27.92
C GLU A 141 -23.13 -8.30 -29.25
N GLY A 142 -22.06 -8.92 -29.70
CA GLY A 142 -22.07 -9.76 -30.93
C GLY A 142 -22.91 -11.05 -30.79
N LEU A 143 -23.12 -11.53 -29.58
CA LEU A 143 -23.93 -12.74 -29.33
C LEU A 143 -25.44 -12.42 -29.17
N VAL A 144 -25.77 -11.19 -28.78
CA VAL A 144 -27.17 -10.75 -28.60
C VAL A 144 -27.82 -10.28 -29.90
N ASN A 145 -27.03 -9.88 -30.89
CA ASN A 145 -27.51 -9.39 -32.19
C ASN A 145 -27.58 -10.45 -33.31
N ASN A 146 -27.38 -11.73 -32.98
CA ASN A 146 -27.64 -12.90 -33.83
C ASN A 146 -28.77 -13.73 -33.24
#